data_1c7d253e258aeb7e5768f0eddcd4dd3b
#
_entry.id   1c7d253e258aeb7e5768f0eddcd4dd3b
#
_cell.length_a   1.000
_cell.length_b   1.000
_cell.length_c   1.000
_cell.angle_alpha   90.00
_cell.angle_beta   90.00
_cell.angle_gamma   90.00
#
_symmetry.space_group_name_H-M   'P 1'
#
loop_
_entity.id
_entity.type
_entity.pdbx_description
1 polymer ?
#
loop_
_entity_poly.entity_id
_entity_poly.type
_entity_poly.pdbx_seq_one_letter_code
_entity_poly.pdbx_strand_id
1 'polypeptide(L)'
;RIKEDSKPDAIVNSWWDFGHWFKYWTDRAVTFDGASQSTPVAYWIGKVLLTSDEKKAIGILRMLDCNERWGYRVIQGLINDTVKTLDILKEILPEDRENAKKILNKYFDEENAKAILENTHCSDPPENYFITSEDMVGKSGVWAHFGSWDFDKALIYNTLKKREYSNDMDKSVKFLQERFNYSKNNAEKLFYEVQSITASDQANNWIAPWPGYAGSAGCGKIDNLTLSCSISGIPLVVNLTNNEVYAESTAGRVYPKLASFPTEKGVMVREYNESVITLKNGRSLGIALIKDGESYNAAAMDSDLTASMFTRMFYHEGVGLKHFKKFSDETTMFGSRVIVWKVDWEGNGTA
;
A
#
# COMPACT_ATOMS: atom_id res chain seq x y z
N ARG A 1 15.53 -21.26 -8.03
CA ARG A 1 16.44 -20.09 -7.93
C ARG A 1 16.51 -19.55 -6.50
N ILE A 2 15.40 -19.10 -5.85
CA ILE A 2 15.46 -18.57 -4.46
C ILE A 2 16.14 -19.57 -3.51
N LYS A 3 15.74 -20.86 -3.53
CA LYS A 3 16.35 -21.91 -2.68
C LYS A 3 17.86 -22.04 -2.84
N GLU A 4 18.35 -21.83 -4.05
CA GLU A 4 19.77 -21.98 -4.41
C GLU A 4 20.60 -20.73 -4.10
N ASP A 5 19.97 -19.53 -4.21
CA ASP A 5 20.64 -18.23 -4.01
C ASP A 5 20.62 -17.76 -2.55
N SER A 6 19.60 -18.16 -1.78
CA SER A 6 19.33 -17.61 -0.46
C SER A 6 19.93 -18.42 0.68
N LYS A 7 20.24 -17.74 1.78
CA LYS A 7 20.56 -18.39 3.06
C LYS A 7 19.38 -19.19 3.59
N PRO A 8 19.60 -20.20 4.46
CA PRO A 8 18.50 -21.01 5.02
C PRO A 8 17.47 -20.22 5.85
N ASP A 9 17.87 -19.12 6.45
CA ASP A 9 17.05 -18.22 7.26
C ASP A 9 16.36 -17.11 6.46
N ALA A 10 16.50 -17.08 5.13
CA ALA A 10 15.84 -16.13 4.27
C ALA A 10 14.31 -16.22 4.36
N ILE A 11 13.65 -15.09 4.16
CA ILE A 11 12.18 -14.98 4.24
C ILE A 11 11.63 -14.59 2.86
N VAL A 12 10.52 -15.22 2.48
CA VAL A 12 9.77 -14.87 1.28
C VAL A 12 8.49 -14.16 1.66
N ASN A 13 8.31 -12.96 1.16
CA ASN A 13 7.15 -12.12 1.37
C ASN A 13 6.34 -11.94 0.09
N SER A 14 5.04 -12.04 0.20
CA SER A 14 4.07 -11.77 -0.87
C SER A 14 2.67 -11.63 -0.28
N TRP A 15 1.66 -11.41 -1.11
CA TRP A 15 0.29 -11.64 -0.73
C TRP A 15 0.04 -13.14 -0.53
N TRP A 16 -0.82 -13.53 0.41
CA TRP A 16 -0.93 -14.88 1.02
C TRP A 16 -1.28 -16.05 0.08
N ASP A 17 -1.88 -15.79 -1.07
CA ASP A 17 -2.50 -16.83 -1.92
C ASP A 17 -1.57 -18.01 -2.26
N PHE A 18 -0.31 -17.71 -2.52
CA PHE A 18 0.70 -18.71 -2.86
C PHE A 18 1.71 -18.98 -1.74
N GLY A 19 1.48 -18.46 -0.53
CA GLY A 19 2.43 -18.57 0.57
C GLY A 19 2.86 -19.99 0.89
N HIS A 20 1.92 -20.95 0.94
CA HIS A 20 2.24 -22.36 1.14
C HIS A 20 3.10 -22.95 0.00
N TRP A 21 2.85 -22.54 -1.26
CA TRP A 21 3.65 -22.94 -2.40
C TRP A 21 5.04 -22.36 -2.36
N PHE A 22 5.17 -21.09 -1.99
CA PHE A 22 6.48 -20.46 -1.82
C PHE A 22 7.28 -21.18 -0.74
N LYS A 23 6.70 -21.47 0.42
CA LYS A 23 7.33 -22.23 1.49
C LYS A 23 7.81 -23.59 1.03
N TYR A 24 6.96 -24.32 0.31
CA TYR A 24 7.30 -25.67 -0.19
C TYR A 24 8.45 -25.65 -1.21
N TRP A 25 8.35 -24.78 -2.22
CA TRP A 25 9.33 -24.77 -3.31
C TRP A 25 10.65 -24.08 -2.96
N THR A 26 10.62 -23.06 -2.11
CA THR A 26 11.85 -22.33 -1.73
C THR A 26 12.55 -22.98 -0.54
N ASP A 27 11.83 -23.77 0.27
CA ASP A 27 12.32 -24.30 1.54
C ASP A 27 12.81 -23.16 2.47
N ARG A 28 12.04 -22.06 2.48
CA ARG A 28 12.29 -20.82 3.25
C ARG A 28 11.04 -20.43 4.04
N ALA A 29 11.25 -19.66 5.11
CA ALA A 29 10.14 -19.08 5.85
C ALA A 29 9.30 -18.14 4.96
N VAL A 30 8.02 -18.08 5.23
CA VAL A 30 7.07 -17.19 4.55
C VAL A 30 6.28 -16.44 5.61
N THR A 31 6.25 -15.12 5.53
CA THR A 31 5.56 -14.28 6.54
C THR A 31 4.05 -14.37 6.41
N PHE A 32 3.53 -14.55 5.19
CA PHE A 32 2.10 -14.47 4.92
C PHE A 32 1.62 -15.61 4.01
N ASP A 33 0.80 -16.48 4.56
CA ASP A 33 0.21 -17.64 3.90
C ASP A 33 -1.26 -17.87 4.31
N GLY A 34 -1.89 -18.91 3.80
CA GLY A 34 -3.29 -19.24 4.12
C GLY A 34 -3.58 -19.48 5.60
N ALA A 35 -2.59 -19.86 6.41
CA ALA A 35 -2.76 -20.04 7.85
C ALA A 35 -2.71 -18.70 8.62
N SER A 36 -2.12 -17.67 8.04
CA SER A 36 -1.94 -16.34 8.64
C SER A 36 -2.87 -15.26 8.07
N GLN A 37 -3.76 -15.58 7.11
CA GLN A 37 -4.63 -14.62 6.43
C GLN A 37 -5.58 -13.84 7.36
N SER A 38 -5.96 -14.40 8.50
CA SER A 38 -6.82 -13.73 9.50
C SER A 38 -6.03 -12.98 10.58
N THR A 39 -4.75 -12.73 10.37
CA THR A 39 -3.88 -12.05 11.31
C THR A 39 -3.58 -10.62 10.89
N PRO A 40 -3.01 -9.77 11.77
CA PRO A 40 -2.59 -8.42 11.41
C PRO A 40 -1.57 -8.33 10.25
N VAL A 41 -0.94 -9.45 9.87
CA VAL A 41 -0.01 -9.50 8.72
C VAL A 41 -0.69 -9.07 7.42
N ALA A 42 -1.99 -9.38 7.25
CA ALA A 42 -2.76 -8.93 6.09
C ALA A 42 -2.74 -7.39 5.93
N TYR A 43 -2.91 -6.65 7.03
CA TYR A 43 -2.78 -5.19 7.04
C TYR A 43 -1.37 -4.76 6.63
N TRP A 44 -0.34 -5.36 7.22
CA TRP A 44 1.04 -4.92 6.99
C TRP A 44 1.51 -5.20 5.56
N ILE A 45 1.27 -6.40 5.03
CA ILE A 45 1.63 -6.72 3.63
C ILE A 45 0.77 -5.90 2.65
N GLY A 46 -0.54 -5.74 2.92
CA GLY A 46 -1.38 -4.84 2.14
C GLY A 46 -0.86 -3.39 2.15
N LYS A 47 -0.33 -2.94 3.31
CA LYS A 47 0.27 -1.60 3.44
C LYS A 47 1.59 -1.46 2.68
N VAL A 48 2.43 -2.50 2.65
CA VAL A 48 3.63 -2.54 1.80
C VAL A 48 3.25 -2.38 0.33
N LEU A 49 2.26 -3.12 -0.14
CA LEU A 49 1.82 -3.06 -1.54
C LEU A 49 1.20 -1.71 -1.91
N LEU A 50 0.45 -1.09 -0.98
CA LEU A 50 -0.32 0.12 -1.23
C LEU A 50 0.48 1.41 -1.07
N THR A 51 1.46 1.47 -0.15
CA THR A 51 2.21 2.72 0.09
C THR A 51 2.98 3.17 -1.15
N SER A 52 3.10 4.48 -1.35
CA SER A 52 4.00 5.07 -2.35
C SER A 52 5.40 5.36 -1.79
N ASP A 53 5.56 5.25 -0.47
CA ASP A 53 6.81 5.51 0.24
C ASP A 53 7.60 4.22 0.42
N GLU A 54 8.73 4.13 -0.30
CA GLU A 54 9.63 2.96 -0.27
C GLU A 54 10.24 2.74 1.12
N LYS A 55 10.61 3.81 1.86
CA LYS A 55 11.15 3.68 3.22
C LYS A 55 10.14 3.06 4.17
N LYS A 56 8.87 3.46 4.03
CA LYS A 56 7.78 2.88 4.81
C LYS A 56 7.57 1.41 4.48
N ALA A 57 7.62 1.04 3.20
CA ALA A 57 7.51 -0.35 2.77
C ALA A 57 8.63 -1.21 3.38
N ILE A 58 9.87 -0.74 3.29
CA ILE A 58 11.06 -1.42 3.84
C ILE A 58 10.99 -1.51 5.37
N GLY A 59 10.60 -0.45 6.06
CA GLY A 59 10.46 -0.48 7.52
C GLY A 59 9.43 -1.50 7.98
N ILE A 60 8.30 -1.63 7.26
CA ILE A 60 7.29 -2.65 7.54
C ILE A 60 7.86 -4.05 7.31
N LEU A 61 8.51 -4.30 6.17
CA LEU A 61 9.12 -5.60 5.87
C LEU A 61 10.17 -5.96 6.92
N ARG A 62 11.05 -5.02 7.29
CA ARG A 62 12.04 -5.24 8.34
C ARG A 62 11.40 -5.62 9.68
N MET A 63 10.34 -4.92 10.11
CA MET A 63 9.61 -5.28 11.32
C MET A 63 9.05 -6.70 11.25
N LEU A 64 8.46 -7.09 10.10
CA LEU A 64 7.89 -8.43 9.91
C LEU A 64 8.98 -9.51 9.94
N ASP A 65 10.12 -9.24 9.33
CA ASP A 65 11.23 -10.19 9.22
C ASP A 65 12.07 -10.27 10.49
N CYS A 66 12.20 -9.17 11.26
CA CYS A 66 12.89 -9.21 12.54
C CYS A 66 12.19 -10.11 13.56
N ASN A 67 10.86 -10.05 13.65
CA ASN A 67 10.12 -10.87 14.61
C ASN A 67 8.60 -10.88 14.35
N GLU A 68 8.16 -11.09 13.12
CA GLU A 68 6.75 -11.23 12.74
C GLU A 68 5.78 -10.24 13.45
N ARG A 69 5.07 -10.77 14.46
CA ARG A 69 4.00 -10.06 15.17
C ARG A 69 4.48 -9.28 16.40
N TRP A 70 5.72 -9.48 16.82
CA TRP A 70 6.19 -8.97 18.11
C TRP A 70 6.43 -7.47 18.09
N GLY A 71 6.84 -6.87 16.98
CA GLY A 71 7.01 -5.42 16.90
C GLY A 71 5.76 -4.65 17.33
N TYR A 72 4.59 -5.02 16.81
CA TYR A 72 3.31 -4.46 17.25
C TYR A 72 2.97 -4.84 18.70
N ARG A 73 3.14 -6.13 19.08
CA ARG A 73 2.72 -6.64 20.41
C ARG A 73 3.49 -6.05 21.56
N VAL A 74 4.78 -5.78 21.40
CA VAL A 74 5.59 -5.16 22.43
C VAL A 74 5.04 -3.77 22.78
N ILE A 75 4.82 -2.93 21.77
CA ILE A 75 4.26 -1.58 22.00
C ILE A 75 2.82 -1.66 22.54
N GLN A 76 1.98 -2.53 21.98
CA GLN A 76 0.61 -2.73 22.41
C GLN A 76 0.54 -3.18 23.89
N GLY A 77 1.46 -4.06 24.31
CA GLY A 77 1.53 -4.52 25.69
C GLY A 77 1.91 -3.42 26.69
N LEU A 78 2.70 -2.44 26.26
CA LEU A 78 3.12 -1.30 27.08
C LEU A 78 2.04 -0.21 27.16
N ILE A 79 1.32 0.06 26.08
CA ILE A 79 0.40 1.20 25.98
C ILE A 79 -1.06 0.76 26.16
N ASN A 80 -1.41 -0.46 25.77
CA ASN A 80 -2.79 -0.99 25.72
C ASN A 80 -3.77 -0.11 24.90
N ASP A 81 -3.28 0.51 23.84
CA ASP A 81 -4.04 1.36 22.91
C ASP A 81 -3.60 1.07 21.48
N THR A 82 -4.46 0.42 20.70
CA THR A 82 -4.19 0.00 19.30
C THR A 82 -3.85 1.17 18.40
N VAL A 83 -4.62 2.25 18.48
CA VAL A 83 -4.44 3.43 17.61
C VAL A 83 -3.09 4.07 17.91
N LYS A 84 -2.80 4.34 19.17
CA LYS A 84 -1.52 4.93 19.58
C LYS A 84 -0.33 4.04 19.26
N THR A 85 -0.47 2.71 19.41
CA THR A 85 0.56 1.74 19.00
C THR A 85 0.87 1.86 17.51
N LEU A 86 -0.16 1.93 16.66
CA LEU A 86 0.02 2.07 15.23
C LEU A 86 0.60 3.43 14.84
N ASP A 87 0.23 4.50 15.53
CA ASP A 87 0.79 5.82 15.26
C ASP A 87 2.29 5.86 15.57
N ILE A 88 2.72 5.29 16.69
CA ILE A 88 4.15 5.14 16.99
C ILE A 88 4.86 4.29 15.94
N LEU A 89 4.27 3.18 15.50
CA LEU A 89 4.85 2.36 14.43
C LEU A 89 4.94 3.14 13.12
N LYS A 90 3.94 3.93 12.75
CA LYS A 90 3.97 4.78 11.55
C LYS A 90 5.11 5.81 11.62
N GLU A 91 5.43 6.33 12.81
CA GLU A 91 6.52 7.28 13.00
C GLU A 91 7.90 6.62 12.90
N ILE A 92 8.09 5.44 13.48
CA ILE A 92 9.41 4.81 13.59
C ILE A 92 9.79 3.96 12.38
N LEU A 93 8.85 3.27 11.73
CA LEU A 93 9.18 2.29 10.69
C LEU A 93 9.89 2.88 9.47
N PRO A 94 9.62 4.11 8.99
CA PRO A 94 10.35 4.72 7.88
C PRO A 94 11.78 5.17 8.24
N GLU A 95 12.10 5.21 9.53
CA GLU A 95 13.35 5.75 10.03
C GLU A 95 14.46 4.69 10.13
N ASP A 96 15.71 5.16 10.20
CA ASP A 96 16.81 4.31 10.64
C ASP A 96 16.73 4.01 12.15
N ARG A 97 17.51 3.03 12.61
CA ARG A 97 17.50 2.58 14.01
C ARG A 97 17.78 3.70 15.02
N GLU A 98 18.70 4.62 14.70
CA GLU A 98 19.09 5.71 15.59
C GLU A 98 17.99 6.78 15.69
N ASN A 99 17.37 7.14 14.58
CA ASN A 99 16.27 8.09 14.56
C ASN A 99 15.01 7.47 15.20
N ALA A 100 14.71 6.20 14.92
CA ALA A 100 13.64 5.47 15.58
C ALA A 100 13.84 5.44 17.11
N LYS A 101 15.10 5.24 17.60
CA LYS A 101 15.42 5.31 19.04
C LYS A 101 15.08 6.69 19.63
N LYS A 102 15.45 7.78 18.96
CA LYS A 102 15.13 9.15 19.42
C LYS A 102 13.62 9.39 19.52
N ILE A 103 12.85 8.84 18.59
CA ILE A 103 11.39 8.95 18.62
C ILE A 103 10.84 8.13 19.79
N LEU A 104 11.26 6.87 19.95
CA LEU A 104 10.79 5.99 21.00
C LEU A 104 11.07 6.53 22.41
N ASN A 105 12.21 7.19 22.61
CA ASN A 105 12.56 7.80 23.91
C ASN A 105 11.63 8.97 24.32
N LYS A 106 10.74 9.43 23.43
CA LYS A 106 9.67 10.37 23.78
C LYS A 106 8.48 9.69 24.45
N TYR A 107 8.34 8.38 24.25
CA TYR A 107 7.20 7.58 24.72
C TYR A 107 7.56 6.57 25.79
N PHE A 108 8.81 6.09 25.80
CA PHE A 108 9.28 4.96 26.59
C PHE A 108 10.65 5.26 27.25
N ASP A 109 10.96 4.53 28.30
CA ASP A 109 12.31 4.46 28.86
C ASP A 109 13.27 3.71 27.91
N GLU A 110 14.57 3.73 28.25
CA GLU A 110 15.62 3.16 27.40
C GLU A 110 15.51 1.64 27.24
N GLU A 111 15.06 0.91 28.26
CA GLU A 111 14.91 -0.54 28.23
C GLU A 111 13.78 -0.94 27.28
N ASN A 112 12.62 -0.32 27.42
CA ASN A 112 11.47 -0.54 26.54
C ASN A 112 11.74 -0.09 25.10
N ALA A 113 12.38 1.06 24.90
CA ALA A 113 12.78 1.53 23.56
C ALA A 113 13.74 0.52 22.89
N LYS A 114 14.70 -0.04 23.63
CA LYS A 114 15.60 -1.08 23.13
C LYS A 114 14.84 -2.34 22.74
N ALA A 115 13.93 -2.82 23.58
CA ALA A 115 13.12 -4.01 23.30
C ALA A 115 12.26 -3.82 22.04
N ILE A 116 11.68 -2.63 21.82
CA ILE A 116 10.93 -2.30 20.60
C ILE A 116 11.83 -2.33 19.38
N LEU A 117 13.03 -1.73 19.46
CA LEU A 117 13.99 -1.68 18.33
C LEU A 117 14.50 -3.08 17.93
N GLU A 118 14.67 -3.98 18.86
CA GLU A 118 15.07 -5.36 18.56
C GLU A 118 13.98 -6.12 17.76
N ASN A 119 12.72 -5.72 17.90
CA ASN A 119 11.60 -6.32 17.20
C ASN A 119 11.14 -5.56 15.95
N THR A 120 11.66 -4.36 15.71
CA THR A 120 11.26 -3.52 14.57
C THR A 120 12.43 -3.12 13.67
N HIS A 121 13.62 -2.99 14.25
CA HIS A 121 14.86 -2.50 13.62
C HIS A 121 16.04 -3.37 14.04
N CYS A 122 15.89 -4.70 13.93
CA CYS A 122 17.00 -5.60 14.26
C CYS A 122 18.26 -5.27 13.43
N SER A 123 19.43 -5.50 14.03
CA SER A 123 20.72 -5.13 13.39
C SER A 123 21.12 -6.02 12.22
N ASP A 124 20.61 -7.24 12.17
CA ASP A 124 20.89 -8.21 11.13
C ASP A 124 19.57 -8.85 10.66
N PRO A 125 18.78 -8.14 9.86
CA PRO A 125 17.56 -8.69 9.30
C PRO A 125 17.89 -9.80 8.30
N PRO A 126 17.11 -10.91 8.27
CA PRO A 126 17.35 -12.00 7.33
C PRO A 126 17.23 -11.53 5.86
N GLU A 127 17.81 -12.31 4.93
CA GLU A 127 17.59 -12.06 3.51
C GLU A 127 16.08 -12.11 3.22
N ASN A 128 15.60 -11.16 2.41
CA ASN A 128 14.20 -11.08 2.03
C ASN A 128 14.03 -11.13 0.52
N TYR A 129 13.05 -11.92 0.09
CA TYR A 129 12.57 -11.96 -1.28
C TYR A 129 11.10 -11.55 -1.31
N PHE A 130 10.79 -10.46 -2.00
CA PHE A 130 9.41 -10.01 -2.17
C PHE A 130 8.91 -10.42 -3.56
N ILE A 131 7.72 -11.02 -3.62
CA ILE A 131 7.14 -11.51 -4.89
C ILE A 131 5.92 -10.69 -5.25
N THR A 132 5.89 -10.19 -6.48
CA THR A 132 4.71 -9.57 -7.11
C THR A 132 4.31 -10.41 -8.32
N SER A 133 3.01 -10.64 -8.51
CA SER A 133 2.48 -11.47 -9.58
C SER A 133 1.21 -10.89 -10.20
N GLU A 134 0.92 -11.28 -11.43
CA GLU A 134 -0.20 -10.73 -12.20
C GLU A 134 -1.56 -11.00 -11.55
N ASP A 135 -1.74 -12.13 -10.89
CA ASP A 135 -2.98 -12.44 -10.16
C ASP A 135 -3.29 -11.42 -9.05
N MET A 136 -2.27 -10.77 -8.49
CA MET A 136 -2.43 -9.72 -7.49
C MET A 136 -3.10 -8.46 -8.07
N VAL A 137 -3.05 -8.25 -9.39
CA VAL A 137 -3.78 -7.17 -10.08
C VAL A 137 -5.28 -7.35 -9.88
N GLY A 138 -5.80 -8.54 -10.16
CA GLY A 138 -7.22 -8.88 -9.97
C GLY A 138 -7.66 -8.91 -8.49
N LYS A 139 -6.71 -9.07 -7.56
CA LYS A 139 -6.93 -9.10 -6.11
C LYS A 139 -6.66 -7.78 -5.42
N SER A 140 -6.37 -6.73 -6.19
CA SER A 140 -5.99 -5.41 -5.65
C SER A 140 -7.03 -4.84 -4.69
N GLY A 141 -8.32 -5.00 -4.97
CA GLY A 141 -9.38 -4.57 -4.07
C GLY A 141 -9.22 -5.14 -2.65
N VAL A 142 -8.79 -6.40 -2.54
CA VAL A 142 -8.63 -7.07 -1.24
C VAL A 142 -7.37 -6.60 -0.52
N TRP A 143 -6.18 -6.72 -1.13
CA TRP A 143 -4.95 -6.34 -0.44
C TRP A 143 -4.87 -4.83 -0.18
N ALA A 144 -5.42 -4.00 -1.06
CA ALA A 144 -5.46 -2.56 -0.84
C ALA A 144 -6.48 -2.16 0.22
N HIS A 145 -7.62 -2.86 0.32
CA HIS A 145 -8.57 -2.68 1.42
C HIS A 145 -7.90 -2.93 2.77
N PHE A 146 -7.23 -4.07 2.94
CA PHE A 146 -6.48 -4.34 4.18
C PHE A 146 -5.39 -3.29 4.41
N GLY A 147 -4.60 -2.93 3.40
CA GLY A 147 -3.54 -1.92 3.51
C GLY A 147 -4.01 -0.49 3.77
N SER A 148 -5.26 -0.17 3.46
CA SER A 148 -5.89 1.12 3.72
C SER A 148 -6.74 1.17 4.97
N TRP A 149 -6.79 0.07 5.76
CA TRP A 149 -7.61 -0.01 6.96
C TRP A 149 -7.34 1.16 7.91
N ASP A 150 -8.42 1.91 8.22
CA ASP A 150 -8.37 3.07 9.09
C ASP A 150 -8.78 2.67 10.52
N PHE A 151 -7.79 2.56 11.40
CA PHE A 151 -8.01 2.13 12.79
C PHE A 151 -8.74 3.18 13.62
N ASP A 152 -8.63 4.46 13.28
CA ASP A 152 -9.40 5.53 13.92
C ASP A 152 -10.88 5.38 13.60
N LYS A 153 -11.21 5.21 12.33
CA LYS A 153 -12.59 4.92 11.90
C LYS A 153 -13.12 3.64 12.52
N ALA A 154 -12.32 2.58 12.55
CA ALA A 154 -12.70 1.32 13.19
C ALA A 154 -13.00 1.49 14.68
N LEU A 155 -12.17 2.24 15.41
CA LEU A 155 -12.41 2.57 16.81
C LEU A 155 -13.66 3.42 17.00
N ILE A 156 -13.83 4.45 16.18
CA ILE A 156 -15.03 5.32 16.17
C ILE A 156 -16.27 4.48 15.94
N TYR A 157 -16.31 3.68 14.87
CA TYR A 157 -17.44 2.82 14.55
C TYR A 157 -17.80 1.89 15.72
N ASN A 158 -16.81 1.13 16.20
CA ASN A 158 -17.01 0.16 17.28
C ASN A 158 -17.45 0.83 18.60
N THR A 159 -17.02 2.06 18.86
CA THR A 159 -17.40 2.80 20.07
C THR A 159 -18.82 3.36 19.92
N LEU A 160 -19.12 4.07 18.84
CA LEU A 160 -20.41 4.73 18.64
C LEU A 160 -21.56 3.75 18.42
N LYS A 161 -21.30 2.50 18.03
CA LYS A 161 -22.29 1.42 17.92
C LYS A 161 -22.62 0.74 19.24
N LYS A 162 -21.84 0.96 20.32
CA LYS A 162 -22.22 0.48 21.64
C LYS A 162 -23.48 1.22 22.12
N ARG A 163 -24.40 0.49 22.75
CA ARG A 163 -25.69 1.03 23.23
C ARG A 163 -25.56 2.32 24.07
N GLU A 164 -24.53 2.42 24.88
CA GLU A 164 -24.25 3.56 25.74
C GLU A 164 -23.82 4.83 25.00
N TYR A 165 -23.34 4.71 23.73
CA TYR A 165 -22.98 5.81 22.86
C TYR A 165 -24.04 6.07 21.79
N SER A 166 -24.60 5.01 21.18
CA SER A 166 -25.61 5.16 20.13
C SER A 166 -26.90 5.85 20.61
N ASN A 167 -27.23 5.70 21.89
CA ASN A 167 -28.40 6.33 22.52
C ASN A 167 -28.11 7.69 23.17
N ASP A 168 -26.83 8.12 23.20
CA ASP A 168 -26.39 9.35 23.84
C ASP A 168 -25.44 10.12 22.92
N MET A 169 -26.02 11.09 22.18
CA MET A 169 -25.27 11.89 21.23
C MET A 169 -24.23 12.78 21.93
N ASP A 170 -24.57 13.38 23.07
CA ASP A 170 -23.67 14.29 23.78
C ASP A 170 -22.43 13.53 24.26
N LYS A 171 -22.60 12.31 24.80
CA LYS A 171 -21.52 11.43 25.18
C LYS A 171 -20.64 11.04 23.97
N SER A 172 -21.27 10.74 22.84
CA SER A 172 -20.58 10.39 21.60
C SER A 172 -19.78 11.56 21.04
N VAL A 173 -20.36 12.75 21.00
CA VAL A 173 -19.69 14.00 20.57
C VAL A 173 -18.51 14.30 21.48
N LYS A 174 -18.67 14.20 22.81
CA LYS A 174 -17.59 14.39 23.76
C LYS A 174 -16.44 13.43 23.53
N PHE A 175 -16.72 12.12 23.32
CA PHE A 175 -15.70 11.12 22.99
C PHE A 175 -14.91 11.49 21.73
N LEU A 176 -15.60 11.93 20.66
CA LEU A 176 -14.97 12.32 19.40
C LEU A 176 -14.09 13.57 19.56
N GLN A 177 -14.53 14.54 20.36
CA GLN A 177 -13.77 15.75 20.64
C GLN A 177 -12.51 15.44 21.48
N GLU A 178 -12.66 14.67 22.56
CA GLU A 178 -11.57 14.37 23.48
C GLU A 178 -10.52 13.43 22.89
N ARG A 179 -10.98 12.44 22.10
CA ARG A 179 -10.07 11.40 21.56
C ARG A 179 -9.43 11.77 20.24
N PHE A 180 -10.17 12.47 19.35
CA PHE A 180 -9.79 12.74 17.97
C PHE A 180 -9.74 14.23 17.61
N ASN A 181 -9.97 15.11 18.59
CA ASN A 181 -9.95 16.58 18.41
C ASN A 181 -10.91 17.09 17.33
N TYR A 182 -12.06 16.42 17.13
CA TYR A 182 -13.08 16.91 16.22
C TYR A 182 -13.75 18.18 16.77
N SER A 183 -14.10 19.12 15.88
CA SER A 183 -15.02 20.19 16.24
C SER A 183 -16.40 19.60 16.57
N LYS A 184 -17.20 20.29 17.40
CA LYS A 184 -18.54 19.83 17.77
C LYS A 184 -19.39 19.50 16.53
N ASN A 185 -19.44 20.40 15.55
CA ASN A 185 -20.21 20.22 14.31
C ASN A 185 -19.76 18.97 13.51
N ASN A 186 -18.44 18.74 13.41
CA ASN A 186 -17.91 17.55 12.71
C ASN A 186 -18.18 16.26 13.50
N ALA A 187 -18.11 16.31 14.82
CA ALA A 187 -18.43 15.17 15.67
C ALA A 187 -19.93 14.79 15.58
N GLU A 188 -20.84 15.79 15.55
CA GLU A 188 -22.27 15.57 15.34
C GLU A 188 -22.56 14.93 13.97
N LYS A 189 -21.97 15.46 12.91
CA LYS A 189 -22.09 14.88 11.55
C LYS A 189 -21.61 13.44 11.52
N LEU A 190 -20.43 13.18 12.08
CA LEU A 190 -19.84 11.85 12.12
C LEU A 190 -20.67 10.86 12.95
N PHE A 191 -21.30 11.32 14.04
CA PHE A 191 -22.23 10.51 14.81
C PHE A 191 -23.38 10.02 13.94
N TYR A 192 -24.09 10.93 13.24
CA TYR A 192 -25.20 10.54 12.37
C TYR A 192 -24.74 9.66 11.20
N GLU A 193 -23.58 9.94 10.60
CA GLU A 193 -22.99 9.11 9.56
C GLU A 193 -22.78 7.67 10.05
N VAL A 194 -22.15 7.50 11.21
CA VAL A 194 -21.93 6.17 11.79
C VAL A 194 -23.27 5.51 12.15
N GLN A 195 -24.25 6.25 12.73
CA GLN A 195 -25.55 5.65 13.05
C GLN A 195 -26.31 5.16 11.81
N SER A 196 -26.11 5.79 10.64
CA SER A 196 -26.76 5.38 9.39
C SER A 196 -26.20 4.06 8.81
N ILE A 197 -25.03 3.61 9.24
CA ILE A 197 -24.43 2.33 8.82
C ILE A 197 -25.18 1.20 9.53
N THR A 198 -25.87 0.34 8.78
CA THR A 198 -26.70 -0.74 9.34
C THR A 198 -26.21 -2.14 9.03
N ALA A 199 -25.28 -2.29 8.08
CA ALA A 199 -24.75 -3.58 7.64
C ALA A 199 -23.22 -3.64 7.75
N SER A 200 -22.68 -4.83 7.92
CA SER A 200 -21.24 -5.05 8.10
C SER A 200 -20.42 -4.67 6.86
N ASP A 201 -20.94 -4.89 5.66
CA ASP A 201 -20.31 -4.49 4.41
C ASP A 201 -20.24 -2.97 4.27
N GLN A 202 -21.29 -2.24 4.68
CA GLN A 202 -21.27 -0.78 4.75
C GLN A 202 -20.20 -0.28 5.73
N ALA A 203 -20.07 -0.94 6.89
CA ALA A 203 -19.03 -0.60 7.87
C ALA A 203 -17.62 -0.83 7.31
N ASN A 204 -17.37 -1.96 6.67
CA ASN A 204 -16.09 -2.25 6.03
C ASN A 204 -15.76 -1.21 4.95
N ASN A 205 -16.71 -0.87 4.09
CA ASN A 205 -16.53 0.15 3.05
C ASN A 205 -16.29 1.55 3.62
N TRP A 206 -16.91 1.86 4.75
CA TRP A 206 -16.72 3.13 5.45
C TRP A 206 -15.33 3.23 6.12
N ILE A 207 -14.86 2.11 6.71
CA ILE A 207 -13.56 2.05 7.38
C ILE A 207 -12.42 2.11 6.36
N ALA A 208 -12.51 1.35 5.26
CA ALA A 208 -11.45 1.28 4.27
C ALA A 208 -12.01 1.14 2.85
N PRO A 209 -11.40 1.83 1.86
CA PRO A 209 -11.78 1.68 0.46
C PRO A 209 -11.30 0.33 -0.13
N TRP A 210 -11.86 -0.01 -1.30
CA TRP A 210 -11.48 -1.18 -2.11
C TRP A 210 -10.91 -0.70 -3.46
N PRO A 211 -9.71 -0.10 -3.49
CA PRO A 211 -9.16 0.39 -4.74
C PRO A 211 -8.72 -0.76 -5.64
N GLY A 212 -8.97 -0.63 -6.93
CA GLY A 212 -8.70 -1.68 -7.91
C GLY A 212 -8.10 -1.18 -9.21
N TYR A 213 -7.48 -2.11 -9.96
CA TYR A 213 -7.08 -1.89 -11.34
C TYR A 213 -8.29 -2.09 -12.26
N ALA A 214 -8.44 -1.20 -13.23
CA ALA A 214 -9.56 -1.21 -14.17
C ALA A 214 -9.20 -1.82 -15.54
N GLY A 215 -7.94 -2.17 -15.74
CA GLY A 215 -7.41 -2.78 -16.95
C GLY A 215 -6.21 -2.07 -17.54
N SER A 216 -5.63 -2.65 -18.58
CA SER A 216 -4.51 -2.07 -19.33
C SER A 216 -4.75 -2.21 -20.84
N ALA A 217 -4.16 -1.30 -21.61
CA ALA A 217 -4.23 -1.33 -23.07
C ALA A 217 -2.95 -0.78 -23.70
N GLY A 218 -2.62 -1.27 -24.90
CA GLY A 218 -1.56 -0.70 -25.71
C GLY A 218 -1.92 0.71 -26.18
N CYS A 219 -0.90 1.56 -26.34
CA CYS A 219 -1.02 2.91 -26.85
C CYS A 219 -0.50 3.00 -28.28
N GLY A 220 -1.29 3.57 -29.18
CA GLY A 220 -0.86 3.90 -30.53
C GLY A 220 -0.11 5.24 -30.57
N LYS A 221 0.89 5.37 -31.45
CA LYS A 221 1.56 6.65 -31.70
C LYS A 221 0.68 7.54 -32.61
N ILE A 222 0.37 8.75 -32.18
CA ILE A 222 -0.20 9.81 -33.00
C ILE A 222 0.96 10.49 -33.78
N ASP A 223 2.02 10.79 -33.02
CA ASP A 223 3.30 11.30 -33.53
C ASP A 223 4.45 10.82 -32.63
N ASN A 224 5.66 11.34 -32.82
CA ASN A 224 6.83 10.90 -32.05
C ASN A 224 6.76 11.18 -30.54
N LEU A 225 5.90 12.10 -30.11
CA LEU A 225 5.82 12.60 -28.74
C LEU A 225 4.41 12.51 -28.14
N THR A 226 3.44 12.04 -28.93
CA THR A 226 2.03 11.96 -28.53
C THR A 226 1.48 10.55 -28.77
N LEU A 227 0.87 9.99 -27.73
CA LEU A 227 0.24 8.67 -27.78
C LEU A 227 -1.27 8.78 -27.62
N SER A 228 -1.99 7.82 -28.22
CA SER A 228 -3.41 7.58 -27.97
C SER A 228 -3.59 6.22 -27.32
N CYS A 229 -4.23 6.19 -26.16
CA CYS A 229 -4.53 4.97 -25.43
C CYS A 229 -6.04 4.91 -25.18
N SER A 230 -6.67 3.74 -25.37
CA SER A 230 -8.09 3.56 -25.03
C SER A 230 -8.23 2.49 -23.95
N ILE A 231 -8.57 2.91 -22.74
CA ILE A 231 -8.66 2.00 -21.59
C ILE A 231 -10.06 2.06 -21.02
N SER A 232 -10.73 0.90 -20.94
CA SER A 232 -12.10 0.80 -20.38
C SER A 232 -13.10 1.76 -21.06
N GLY A 233 -12.88 2.04 -22.37
CA GLY A 233 -13.73 2.95 -23.14
C GLY A 233 -13.42 4.45 -22.96
N ILE A 234 -12.36 4.79 -22.20
CA ILE A 234 -11.90 6.17 -22.05
C ILE A 234 -10.75 6.41 -23.03
N PRO A 235 -10.93 7.29 -24.06
CA PRO A 235 -9.86 7.67 -24.96
C PRO A 235 -8.93 8.67 -24.26
N LEU A 236 -7.68 8.28 -24.07
CA LEU A 236 -6.67 9.10 -23.41
C LEU A 236 -5.62 9.56 -24.43
N VAL A 237 -5.17 10.78 -24.30
CA VAL A 237 -4.01 11.33 -24.99
C VAL A 237 -2.88 11.48 -23.99
N VAL A 238 -1.69 10.97 -24.34
CA VAL A 238 -0.48 11.09 -23.52
C VAL A 238 0.54 11.92 -24.28
N ASN A 239 0.94 13.04 -23.70
CA ASN A 239 2.01 13.89 -24.24
C ASN A 239 3.31 13.58 -23.49
N LEU A 240 4.28 12.97 -24.20
CA LEU A 240 5.57 12.57 -23.64
C LEU A 240 6.53 13.74 -23.39
N THR A 241 6.31 14.90 -24.05
CA THR A 241 7.18 16.07 -23.89
C THR A 241 7.05 16.69 -22.49
N ASN A 242 5.80 16.80 -22.02
CA ASN A 242 5.49 17.42 -20.75
C ASN A 242 4.95 16.43 -19.70
N ASN A 243 4.94 15.12 -20.03
CA ASN A 243 4.38 14.04 -19.22
C ASN A 243 2.95 14.36 -18.73
N GLU A 244 2.06 14.58 -19.68
CA GLU A 244 0.66 14.92 -19.44
C GLU A 244 -0.26 13.83 -19.98
N VAL A 245 -1.30 13.48 -19.23
CA VAL A 245 -2.39 12.57 -19.65
C VAL A 245 -3.70 13.31 -19.53
N TYR A 246 -4.54 13.25 -20.57
CA TYR A 246 -5.89 13.81 -20.56
C TYR A 246 -6.81 13.07 -21.49
N ALA A 247 -8.11 13.26 -21.35
CA ALA A 247 -9.14 12.92 -22.32
C ALA A 247 -9.82 14.20 -22.82
N GLU A 248 -10.20 14.22 -24.10
CA GLU A 248 -11.01 15.31 -24.65
C GLU A 248 -12.49 15.08 -24.32
N SER A 249 -13.16 16.11 -23.84
CA SER A 249 -14.58 16.11 -23.61
C SER A 249 -15.25 17.32 -24.29
N THR A 250 -16.56 17.34 -24.39
CA THR A 250 -17.31 18.49 -24.94
C THR A 250 -17.12 19.78 -24.14
N ALA A 251 -16.72 19.68 -22.89
CA ALA A 251 -16.46 20.82 -22.00
C ALA A 251 -14.96 21.18 -21.92
N GLY A 252 -14.10 20.51 -22.69
CA GLY A 252 -12.64 20.68 -22.65
C GLY A 252 -11.91 19.45 -22.14
N ARG A 253 -10.66 19.61 -21.77
CA ARG A 253 -9.83 18.52 -21.26
C ARG A 253 -10.24 18.09 -19.85
N VAL A 254 -10.27 16.78 -19.65
CA VAL A 254 -10.45 16.14 -18.34
C VAL A 254 -9.26 15.24 -18.04
N TYR A 255 -8.89 15.11 -16.78
CA TYR A 255 -7.63 14.51 -16.35
C TYR A 255 -7.83 13.34 -15.42
N PRO A 256 -6.92 12.35 -15.38
CA PRO A 256 -6.84 11.45 -14.24
C PRO A 256 -6.47 12.25 -12.98
N LYS A 257 -6.80 11.76 -11.78
CA LYS A 257 -6.35 12.39 -10.52
C LYS A 257 -4.83 12.31 -10.38
N LEU A 258 -4.26 11.16 -10.71
CA LEU A 258 -2.82 10.89 -10.72
C LEU A 258 -2.40 10.21 -12.03
N ALA A 259 -1.23 10.57 -12.53
CA ALA A 259 -0.57 9.84 -13.61
C ALA A 259 0.89 9.56 -13.25
N SER A 260 1.37 8.33 -13.47
CA SER A 260 2.75 7.92 -13.24
C SER A 260 3.46 7.58 -14.55
N PHE A 261 4.69 8.07 -14.69
CA PHE A 261 5.51 7.97 -15.89
C PHE A 261 6.88 7.41 -15.55
N PRO A 262 7.37 6.37 -16.24
CA PRO A 262 8.75 5.92 -16.10
C PRO A 262 9.69 6.98 -16.73
N THR A 263 10.71 7.35 -15.99
CA THR A 263 11.78 8.26 -16.45
C THR A 263 13.14 7.62 -16.19
N GLU A 264 14.22 8.16 -16.74
CA GLU A 264 15.58 7.68 -16.47
C GLU A 264 16.00 7.77 -14.99
N LYS A 265 15.34 8.65 -14.21
CA LYS A 265 15.67 8.88 -12.79
C LYS A 265 14.70 8.20 -11.82
N GLY A 266 13.73 7.46 -12.32
CA GLY A 266 12.69 6.83 -11.51
C GLY A 266 11.29 7.07 -12.06
N VAL A 267 10.28 6.86 -11.24
CA VAL A 267 8.89 7.08 -11.60
C VAL A 267 8.47 8.50 -11.20
N MET A 268 8.11 9.31 -12.19
CA MET A 268 7.52 10.63 -11.94
C MET A 268 6.01 10.46 -11.76
N VAL A 269 5.46 11.12 -10.75
CA VAL A 269 4.00 11.16 -10.50
C VAL A 269 3.50 12.58 -10.70
N ARG A 270 2.46 12.75 -11.50
CA ARG A 270 1.77 14.02 -11.72
C ARG A 270 0.37 13.97 -11.12
N GLU A 271 0.03 15.00 -10.35
CA GLU A 271 -1.29 15.18 -9.77
C GLU A 271 -2.06 16.27 -10.51
N TYR A 272 -3.36 16.02 -10.74
CA TYR A 272 -4.29 16.96 -11.33
C TYR A 272 -5.42 17.25 -10.33
N ASN A 273 -5.75 18.51 -10.14
CA ASN A 273 -6.74 18.95 -9.13
C ASN A 273 -8.02 19.52 -9.74
N GLU A 274 -8.02 19.76 -11.06
CA GLU A 274 -9.17 20.30 -11.78
C GLU A 274 -9.64 19.33 -12.85
N SER A 275 -10.94 19.33 -13.12
CA SER A 275 -11.56 18.51 -14.19
C SER A 275 -11.19 17.03 -14.09
N VAL A 276 -11.20 16.47 -12.87
CA VAL A 276 -10.76 15.09 -12.60
C VAL A 276 -11.83 14.08 -13.01
N ILE A 277 -11.41 13.04 -13.74
CA ILE A 277 -12.26 11.91 -14.15
C ILE A 277 -12.61 11.08 -12.90
N THR A 278 -13.92 10.89 -12.69
CA THR A 278 -14.46 10.00 -11.67
C THR A 278 -14.92 8.70 -12.32
N LEU A 279 -14.49 7.58 -11.77
CA LEU A 279 -14.89 6.24 -12.19
C LEU A 279 -16.31 5.91 -11.74
N LYS A 280 -16.90 4.85 -12.30
CA LYS A 280 -18.28 4.42 -11.97
C LYS A 280 -18.47 4.06 -10.49
N ASN A 281 -17.41 3.65 -9.80
CA ASN A 281 -17.40 3.38 -8.36
C ASN A 281 -17.28 4.65 -7.49
N GLY A 282 -17.34 5.86 -8.09
CA GLY A 282 -17.21 7.14 -7.38
C GLY A 282 -15.76 7.54 -7.03
N ARG A 283 -14.76 6.74 -7.40
CA ARG A 283 -13.34 6.99 -7.13
C ARG A 283 -12.68 7.73 -8.29
N SER A 284 -11.59 8.42 -8.01
CA SER A 284 -10.84 9.15 -9.02
C SER A 284 -9.96 8.21 -9.86
N LEU A 285 -9.88 8.47 -11.15
CA LEU A 285 -9.04 7.73 -12.10
C LEU A 285 -7.55 8.01 -11.84
N GLY A 286 -6.75 6.94 -11.82
CA GLY A 286 -5.30 6.96 -11.91
C GLY A 286 -4.82 6.26 -13.19
N ILE A 287 -3.69 6.72 -13.75
CA ILE A 287 -3.08 6.14 -14.95
C ILE A 287 -1.60 5.86 -14.69
N ALA A 288 -1.14 4.66 -15.01
CA ALA A 288 0.28 4.35 -15.09
C ALA A 288 0.68 4.14 -16.55
N LEU A 289 1.61 4.94 -17.07
CA LEU A 289 2.20 4.76 -18.38
C LEU A 289 3.36 3.74 -18.25
N ILE A 290 3.30 2.68 -19.03
CA ILE A 290 4.26 1.57 -18.99
C ILE A 290 5.06 1.61 -20.29
N LYS A 291 6.39 1.65 -20.21
CA LYS A 291 7.28 1.56 -21.36
C LYS A 291 7.69 0.11 -21.57
N ASP A 292 7.49 -0.40 -22.78
CA ASP A 292 7.86 -1.75 -23.18
C ASP A 292 8.68 -1.66 -24.49
N GLY A 293 9.99 -1.61 -24.35
CA GLY A 293 10.90 -1.32 -25.47
C GLY A 293 10.57 0.02 -26.14
N GLU A 294 10.19 -0.03 -27.41
CA GLU A 294 9.76 1.13 -28.21
C GLU A 294 8.25 1.39 -28.14
N SER A 295 7.52 0.52 -27.45
CA SER A 295 6.06 0.59 -27.30
C SER A 295 5.67 1.16 -25.93
N TYR A 296 4.42 1.60 -25.84
CA TYR A 296 3.84 2.05 -24.60
C TYR A 296 2.50 1.36 -24.37
N ASN A 297 2.27 1.00 -23.11
CA ASN A 297 1.00 0.57 -22.59
C ASN A 297 0.56 1.55 -21.50
N ALA A 298 -0.73 1.61 -21.24
CA ALA A 298 -1.25 2.36 -20.10
C ALA A 298 -2.17 1.47 -19.27
N ALA A 299 -2.04 1.53 -17.95
CA ALA A 299 -2.91 0.86 -17.01
C ALA A 299 -3.78 1.88 -16.27
N ALA A 300 -5.09 1.61 -16.25
CA ALA A 300 -6.06 2.40 -15.50
C ALA A 300 -6.38 1.75 -14.16
N MET A 301 -6.54 2.55 -13.14
CA MET A 301 -6.78 2.11 -11.77
C MET A 301 -7.46 3.20 -10.94
N ASP A 302 -7.86 2.87 -9.73
CA ASP A 302 -8.15 3.90 -8.73
C ASP A 302 -6.88 4.67 -8.38
N SER A 303 -6.98 5.99 -8.21
CA SER A 303 -5.82 6.88 -8.06
C SER A 303 -4.89 6.49 -6.91
N ASP A 304 -5.39 5.86 -5.85
CA ASP A 304 -4.60 5.39 -4.70
C ASP A 304 -3.53 4.35 -5.08
N LEU A 305 -3.75 3.63 -6.18
CA LEU A 305 -2.81 2.62 -6.67
C LEU A 305 -1.74 3.17 -7.61
N THR A 306 -1.92 4.38 -8.17
CA THR A 306 -1.07 4.92 -9.25
C THR A 306 0.41 4.98 -8.90
N ALA A 307 0.73 5.38 -7.66
CA ALA A 307 2.09 5.49 -7.16
C ALA A 307 2.45 4.38 -6.15
N SER A 308 1.58 3.39 -5.96
CA SER A 308 1.78 2.32 -4.98
C SER A 308 3.04 1.50 -5.26
N MET A 309 3.60 0.89 -4.23
CA MET A 309 4.76 -0.01 -4.40
C MET A 309 4.45 -1.16 -5.36
N PHE A 310 3.20 -1.69 -5.34
CA PHE A 310 2.82 -2.70 -6.31
C PHE A 310 2.91 -2.18 -7.75
N THR A 311 2.35 -1.00 -8.05
CA THR A 311 2.43 -0.37 -9.38
C THR A 311 3.90 -0.11 -9.77
N ARG A 312 4.72 0.40 -8.84
CA ARG A 312 6.14 0.66 -9.08
C ARG A 312 6.93 -0.62 -9.36
N MET A 313 6.67 -1.69 -8.62
CA MET A 313 7.34 -2.98 -8.83
C MET A 313 6.81 -3.69 -10.07
N PHE A 314 5.50 -3.86 -10.21
CA PHE A 314 4.91 -4.72 -11.24
C PHE A 314 4.83 -4.05 -12.62
N TYR A 315 4.37 -2.80 -12.68
CA TYR A 315 4.18 -2.07 -13.93
C TYR A 315 5.37 -1.22 -14.36
N HIS A 316 6.04 -0.59 -13.40
CA HIS A 316 7.23 0.23 -13.67
C HIS A 316 8.55 -0.52 -13.45
N GLU A 317 8.50 -1.83 -13.23
CA GLU A 317 9.67 -2.74 -13.14
C GLU A 317 10.74 -2.29 -12.14
N GLY A 318 10.32 -1.60 -11.08
CA GLY A 318 11.20 -1.15 -10.02
C GLY A 318 12.05 0.07 -10.36
N VAL A 319 11.82 0.73 -11.51
CA VAL A 319 12.61 1.90 -11.91
C VAL A 319 12.67 2.94 -10.78
N GLY A 320 13.89 3.28 -10.35
CA GLY A 320 14.18 4.22 -9.28
C GLY A 320 13.93 3.72 -7.86
N LEU A 321 13.61 2.43 -7.66
CA LEU A 321 13.62 1.81 -6.34
C LEU A 321 15.08 1.55 -5.90
N LYS A 322 15.36 1.83 -4.62
CA LYS A 322 16.69 1.65 -4.05
C LYS A 322 16.83 0.34 -3.26
N HIS A 323 15.73 -0.08 -2.68
CA HIS A 323 15.70 -1.23 -1.77
C HIS A 323 15.18 -2.52 -2.42
N PHE A 324 14.64 -2.47 -3.64
CA PHE A 324 14.12 -3.64 -4.33
C PHE A 324 14.91 -3.88 -5.61
N LYS A 325 15.75 -4.93 -5.61
CA LYS A 325 16.52 -5.35 -6.79
C LYS A 325 15.78 -6.47 -7.51
N LYS A 326 15.55 -6.32 -8.81
CA LYS A 326 14.91 -7.37 -9.60
C LYS A 326 15.81 -8.62 -9.62
N PHE A 327 15.34 -9.71 -9.01
CA PHE A 327 16.04 -10.99 -8.94
C PHE A 327 15.66 -11.90 -10.10
N SER A 328 14.37 -12.00 -10.41
CA SER A 328 13.88 -12.68 -11.61
C SER A 328 12.56 -12.08 -12.10
N ASP A 329 12.30 -12.26 -13.39
CA ASP A 329 11.07 -11.83 -14.07
C ASP A 329 10.71 -12.96 -15.03
N GLU A 330 9.66 -13.69 -14.69
CA GLU A 330 9.30 -14.93 -15.36
C GLU A 330 7.84 -14.92 -15.76
N THR A 331 7.54 -15.57 -16.89
CA THR A 331 6.17 -15.85 -17.29
C THR A 331 5.85 -17.32 -17.01
N THR A 332 4.77 -17.57 -16.29
CA THR A 332 4.32 -18.95 -16.00
C THR A 332 3.84 -19.66 -17.27
N MET A 333 3.67 -20.99 -17.20
CA MET A 333 3.11 -21.79 -18.29
C MET A 333 1.70 -21.31 -18.75
N PHE A 334 0.99 -20.60 -17.89
CA PHE A 334 -0.35 -20.05 -18.14
C PHE A 334 -0.33 -18.58 -18.60
N GLY A 335 0.86 -18.05 -18.86
CA GLY A 335 1.04 -16.67 -19.36
C GLY A 335 1.08 -15.59 -18.27
N SER A 336 0.93 -15.93 -16.99
CA SER A 336 0.95 -14.95 -15.90
C SER A 336 2.38 -14.54 -15.54
N ARG A 337 2.62 -13.24 -15.42
CA ARG A 337 3.93 -12.67 -15.03
C ARG A 337 4.14 -12.77 -13.51
N VAL A 338 5.36 -13.13 -13.12
CA VAL A 338 5.82 -13.18 -11.72
C VAL A 338 7.18 -12.51 -11.63
N ILE A 339 7.31 -11.50 -10.79
CA ILE A 339 8.56 -10.79 -10.55
C ILE A 339 8.99 -11.03 -9.11
N VAL A 340 10.22 -11.48 -8.95
CA VAL A 340 10.87 -11.68 -7.65
C VAL A 340 11.85 -10.54 -7.42
N TRP A 341 11.76 -9.92 -6.27
CA TRP A 341 12.59 -8.83 -5.80
C TRP A 341 13.45 -9.30 -4.64
N LYS A 342 14.76 -9.10 -4.71
CA LYS A 342 15.65 -9.25 -3.55
C LYS A 342 15.69 -7.92 -2.82
N VAL A 343 15.39 -7.94 -1.53
CA VAL A 343 15.39 -6.72 -0.71
C VAL A 343 16.82 -6.36 -0.32
N ASP A 344 17.17 -5.11 -0.56
CA ASP A 344 18.41 -4.50 -0.11
C ASP A 344 18.10 -3.59 1.09
N TRP A 345 18.43 -4.05 2.29
CA TRP A 345 18.11 -3.33 3.51
C TRP A 345 18.79 -1.96 3.62
N GLU A 346 19.98 -1.80 2.99
CA GLU A 346 20.77 -0.56 3.01
C GLU A 346 20.36 0.44 1.91
N GLY A 347 19.63 -0.01 0.88
CA GLY A 347 19.20 0.86 -0.21
C GLY A 347 20.32 1.32 -1.13
N ASN A 348 21.36 0.51 -1.28
CA ASN A 348 22.50 0.78 -2.17
C ASN A 348 22.25 0.33 -3.62
N GLY A 349 21.05 -0.17 -3.89
CA GLY A 349 20.65 -0.64 -5.21
C GLY A 349 20.45 0.54 -6.17
N THR A 350 21.10 0.48 -7.32
CA THR A 350 20.64 1.15 -8.54
C THR A 350 19.83 0.13 -9.30
N ALA A 351 18.52 0.37 -9.42
CA ALA A 351 17.68 -0.43 -10.32
C ALA A 351 18.07 -0.20 -11.77
#